data_baa42be454529ae568287fb3ee80afe4
#
_entry.id   baa42be454529ae568287fb3ee80afe4
#
_cell.length_a   1.000
_cell.length_b   1.000
_cell.length_c   1.000
_cell.angle_alpha   90.00
_cell.angle_beta   90.00
_cell.angle_gamma   90.00
#
_symmetry.space_group_name_H-M   'P 1'
#
loop_
_entity.id
_entity.type
_entity.pdbx_description
1 polymer ?
#
loop_
_entity_poly.entity_id
_entity_poly.type
_entity_poly.pdbx_seq_one_letter_code
_entity_poly.pdbx_strand_id
1 'polypeptide(L)'
;MNNIPQVKLGIVAVSRDCFPESLSVNRRKALVAAYAEKYDVQDIYECPVCIVESEIHMVQALEDIKKAGCNALCVYLGNFGPEISETLIAKHFDGPKMFVAAAEESQNDLSDGRGDAYCGMLNASYNLKLRNVGAYIPEYPVGTAQECADMMHEFLPIARTIIGLSNLKIISFGPRPLNFLACNAPIKPLYDLGVEIEENSELDLFEAFKKHDNDPRIPAKVAEMEAELGEGNKKPEVLPKLAQYELTLLDWVEAHRGYRKYVAIAGKCWPAFQTQFGFVPCYVNSRLTGMGIPVSCEVDIYGCLSEFIGTCVSEDAVTLLDINNSVPADMYKESIEGKFDYTQKDTFMGFHCGNTCSKKLSSCTMKYQKIMARNLPEEVTQGTLEGDIVPGDITFYRLQSTADCKLRAYMAEGEVLPVATKSFGGIGVFAIPEMGRFYRHVLIEKNYPHHGAVAFGHFGKALYEVFKYIGVPLEDINYNQPKGVRYPTENPFA
;
A
#
# COMPACT_ATOMS: atom_id res chain seq x y z
N MET A 1 9.88 -3.19 -15.83
CA MET A 1 8.47 -3.58 -15.56
C MET A 1 7.83 -2.47 -14.74
N ASN A 2 6.65 -1.98 -15.10
CA ASN A 2 5.90 -1.09 -14.21
C ASN A 2 5.03 -1.96 -13.29
N ASN A 3 5.37 -2.03 -12.00
CA ASN A 3 4.70 -2.87 -11.01
C ASN A 3 3.71 -2.07 -10.13
N ILE A 4 3.53 -0.79 -10.43
CA ILE A 4 2.54 0.08 -9.76
C ILE A 4 1.34 0.25 -10.68
N PRO A 5 0.12 -0.11 -10.21
CA PRO A 5 -1.08 0.00 -11.03
C PRO A 5 -1.38 1.44 -11.45
N GLN A 6 -1.73 1.65 -12.70
CA GLN A 6 -2.24 2.94 -13.18
C GLN A 6 -3.76 2.95 -13.10
N VAL A 7 -4.33 4.05 -12.67
CA VAL A 7 -5.78 4.25 -12.57
C VAL A 7 -6.25 5.16 -13.69
N LYS A 8 -7.33 4.75 -14.36
CA LYS A 8 -8.11 5.61 -15.24
C LYS A 8 -9.56 5.59 -14.80
N LEU A 9 -10.00 6.67 -14.20
CA LEU A 9 -11.31 6.80 -13.57
C LEU A 9 -12.36 7.27 -14.58
N GLY A 10 -13.29 6.40 -14.96
CA GLY A 10 -14.42 6.77 -15.80
C GLY A 10 -15.51 7.51 -15.00
N ILE A 11 -15.87 8.69 -15.40
CA ILE A 11 -16.94 9.50 -14.78
C ILE A 11 -18.24 9.25 -15.55
N VAL A 12 -19.23 8.66 -14.89
CA VAL A 12 -20.59 8.44 -15.44
C VAL A 12 -21.57 9.24 -14.62
N ALA A 13 -22.14 10.28 -15.20
CA ALA A 13 -23.20 11.04 -14.56
C ALA A 13 -24.56 10.42 -14.80
N VAL A 14 -25.42 10.52 -13.81
CA VAL A 14 -26.79 9.98 -13.85
C VAL A 14 -27.83 11.08 -13.74
N SER A 15 -29.03 10.83 -14.26
CA SER A 15 -30.18 11.73 -14.16
C SER A 15 -31.46 10.91 -14.04
N ARG A 16 -32.40 11.38 -13.24
CA ARG A 16 -33.73 10.81 -13.18
C ARG A 16 -34.68 11.60 -14.05
N ASP A 17 -35.56 10.94 -14.79
CA ASP A 17 -36.47 11.47 -15.80
C ASP A 17 -37.34 12.65 -15.35
N CYS A 18 -37.65 12.75 -14.05
CA CYS A 18 -38.46 13.85 -13.50
C CYS A 18 -37.61 15.07 -13.07
N PHE A 19 -36.28 15.04 -13.28
CA PHE A 19 -35.38 16.17 -13.04
C PHE A 19 -34.77 16.66 -14.35
N PRO A 20 -34.31 17.93 -14.42
CA PRO A 20 -33.67 18.45 -15.65
C PRO A 20 -32.39 17.68 -15.97
N GLU A 21 -32.31 16.96 -17.08
CA GLU A 21 -31.11 16.30 -17.58
C GLU A 21 -29.96 17.32 -17.74
N SER A 22 -30.28 18.54 -18.25
CA SER A 22 -29.31 19.61 -18.43
C SER A 22 -28.57 20.00 -17.15
N LEU A 23 -29.20 19.86 -16.00
CA LEU A 23 -28.58 20.12 -14.69
C LEU A 23 -27.44 19.14 -14.46
N SER A 24 -27.69 17.84 -14.66
CA SER A 24 -26.66 16.79 -14.50
C SER A 24 -25.52 16.93 -15.52
N VAL A 25 -25.83 17.28 -16.78
CA VAL A 25 -24.82 17.58 -17.81
C VAL A 25 -23.91 18.73 -17.39
N ASN A 26 -24.50 19.84 -16.94
CA ASN A 26 -23.71 21.02 -16.54
C ASN A 26 -22.86 20.76 -15.31
N ARG A 27 -23.38 20.08 -14.29
CA ARG A 27 -22.66 19.68 -13.09
C ARG A 27 -21.50 18.74 -13.39
N ARG A 28 -21.69 17.76 -14.30
CA ARG A 28 -20.60 16.91 -14.77
C ARG A 28 -19.48 17.70 -15.44
N LYS A 29 -19.81 18.63 -16.33
CA LYS A 29 -18.82 19.50 -16.97
C LYS A 29 -18.05 20.35 -15.96
N ALA A 30 -18.75 20.91 -14.98
CA ALA A 30 -18.13 21.68 -13.91
C ALA A 30 -17.18 20.80 -13.07
N LEU A 31 -17.57 19.56 -12.75
CA LEU A 31 -16.73 18.60 -12.05
C LEU A 31 -15.45 18.29 -12.81
N VAL A 32 -15.54 18.00 -14.11
CA VAL A 32 -14.37 17.71 -14.96
C VAL A 32 -13.43 18.93 -15.05
N ALA A 33 -14.01 20.14 -15.20
CA ALA A 33 -13.24 21.37 -15.20
C ALA A 33 -12.52 21.61 -13.87
N ALA A 34 -13.22 21.45 -12.74
CA ALA A 34 -12.64 21.58 -11.40
C ALA A 34 -11.50 20.56 -11.16
N TYR A 35 -11.66 19.34 -11.64
CA TYR A 35 -10.59 18.33 -11.55
C TYR A 35 -9.36 18.77 -12.35
N ALA A 36 -9.56 19.23 -13.59
CA ALA A 36 -8.50 19.69 -14.49
C ALA A 36 -7.73 20.93 -13.99
N GLU A 37 -8.34 21.75 -13.15
CA GLU A 37 -7.66 22.91 -12.54
C GLU A 37 -6.64 22.52 -11.47
N LYS A 38 -6.82 21.37 -10.82
CA LYS A 38 -6.05 20.99 -9.62
C LYS A 38 -5.24 19.72 -9.80
N TYR A 39 -5.67 18.78 -10.64
CA TYR A 39 -5.13 17.44 -10.79
C TYR A 39 -4.83 17.08 -12.25
N ASP A 40 -4.16 15.94 -12.47
CA ASP A 40 -3.87 15.48 -13.84
C ASP A 40 -5.13 14.93 -14.53
N VAL A 41 -5.50 15.53 -15.64
CA VAL A 41 -6.64 15.09 -16.45
C VAL A 41 -6.47 13.70 -17.07
N GLN A 42 -5.23 13.17 -17.11
CA GLN A 42 -5.00 11.80 -17.61
C GLN A 42 -5.56 10.74 -16.66
N ASP A 43 -5.79 11.08 -15.39
CA ASP A 43 -6.38 10.18 -14.39
C ASP A 43 -7.86 9.90 -14.63
N ILE A 44 -8.54 10.80 -15.37
CA ILE A 44 -9.98 10.75 -15.55
C ILE A 44 -10.40 10.60 -17.01
N TYR A 45 -11.60 10.06 -17.20
CA TYR A 45 -12.28 10.02 -18.49
C TYR A 45 -13.76 10.40 -18.30
N GLU A 46 -14.19 11.46 -18.97
CA GLU A 46 -15.60 11.84 -19.00
C GLU A 46 -16.36 10.96 -20.00
N CYS A 47 -17.33 10.17 -19.52
CA CYS A 47 -18.22 9.42 -20.41
C CYS A 47 -19.21 10.37 -21.10
N PRO A 48 -19.05 10.65 -22.40
CA PRO A 48 -19.88 11.62 -23.10
C PRO A 48 -21.16 11.01 -23.67
N VAL A 49 -21.24 9.67 -23.67
CA VAL A 49 -22.27 8.92 -24.43
C VAL A 49 -23.66 9.32 -24.03
N CYS A 50 -23.92 9.45 -22.74
CA CYS A 50 -25.24 9.82 -22.23
C CYS A 50 -25.15 10.18 -20.75
N ILE A 51 -26.18 10.86 -20.29
CA ILE A 51 -26.55 10.85 -18.89
C ILE A 51 -27.36 9.59 -18.65
N VAL A 52 -26.95 8.75 -17.71
CA VAL A 52 -27.59 7.48 -17.45
C VAL A 52 -28.94 7.68 -16.76
N GLU A 53 -30.03 7.44 -17.50
CA GLU A 53 -31.41 7.52 -17.00
C GLU A 53 -32.13 6.16 -17.07
N SER A 54 -31.55 5.21 -17.81
CA SER A 54 -32.15 3.89 -18.04
C SER A 54 -31.11 2.80 -18.17
N GLU A 55 -31.50 1.55 -18.13
CA GLU A 55 -30.62 0.39 -18.36
C GLU A 55 -30.02 0.40 -19.79
N ILE A 56 -30.73 0.99 -20.78
CA ILE A 56 -30.18 1.16 -22.14
C ILE A 56 -28.99 2.11 -22.11
N HIS A 57 -29.14 3.25 -21.48
CA HIS A 57 -28.05 4.22 -21.31
C HIS A 57 -26.90 3.62 -20.48
N MET A 58 -27.22 2.82 -19.45
CA MET A 58 -26.24 2.09 -18.65
C MET A 58 -25.35 1.19 -19.51
N VAL A 59 -25.94 0.41 -20.44
CA VAL A 59 -25.17 -0.47 -21.34
C VAL A 59 -24.24 0.35 -22.24
N GLN A 60 -24.74 1.43 -22.81
CA GLN A 60 -23.94 2.34 -23.66
C GLN A 60 -22.77 2.94 -22.88
N ALA A 61 -23.01 3.39 -21.65
CA ALA A 61 -21.96 3.96 -20.79
C ALA A 61 -20.91 2.91 -20.41
N LEU A 62 -21.31 1.67 -20.08
CA LEU A 62 -20.37 0.58 -19.80
C LEU A 62 -19.49 0.24 -21.02
N GLU A 63 -20.06 0.21 -22.20
CA GLU A 63 -19.31 -0.02 -23.44
C GLU A 63 -18.30 1.12 -23.70
N ASP A 64 -18.71 2.36 -23.50
CA ASP A 64 -17.88 3.55 -23.71
C ASP A 64 -16.67 3.57 -22.74
N ILE A 65 -16.90 3.45 -21.44
CA ILE A 65 -15.82 3.47 -20.44
C ILE A 65 -14.88 2.28 -20.60
N LYS A 66 -15.39 1.12 -21.00
CA LYS A 66 -14.58 -0.06 -21.33
C LYS A 66 -13.70 0.20 -22.56
N LYS A 67 -14.28 0.77 -23.63
CA LYS A 67 -13.53 1.15 -24.84
C LYS A 67 -12.45 2.20 -24.56
N ALA A 68 -12.72 3.12 -23.64
CA ALA A 68 -11.77 4.12 -23.18
C ALA A 68 -10.65 3.53 -22.29
N GLY A 69 -10.75 2.26 -21.90
CA GLY A 69 -9.76 1.60 -21.04
C GLY A 69 -9.85 2.01 -19.57
N CYS A 70 -11.01 2.50 -19.10
CA CYS A 70 -11.21 2.82 -17.69
C CYS A 70 -11.20 1.54 -16.85
N ASN A 71 -10.49 1.59 -15.73
CA ASN A 71 -10.36 0.49 -14.78
C ASN A 71 -10.85 0.85 -13.37
N ALA A 72 -11.37 2.07 -13.19
CA ALA A 72 -12.10 2.54 -12.02
C ALA A 72 -13.33 3.35 -12.47
N LEU A 73 -14.38 3.38 -11.65
CA LEU A 73 -15.66 4.03 -11.97
C LEU A 73 -16.04 5.05 -10.90
N CYS A 74 -16.40 6.26 -11.34
CA CYS A 74 -17.10 7.24 -10.54
C CYS A 74 -18.54 7.38 -11.07
N VAL A 75 -19.53 6.99 -10.25
CA VAL A 75 -20.94 7.30 -10.50
C VAL A 75 -21.24 8.64 -9.85
N TYR A 76 -21.55 9.64 -10.69
CA TYR A 76 -21.81 11.00 -10.27
C TYR A 76 -23.30 11.32 -10.33
N LEU A 77 -23.90 11.55 -9.16
CA LEU A 77 -25.28 11.98 -9.06
C LEU A 77 -25.37 13.48 -9.31
N GLY A 78 -25.55 13.88 -10.56
CA GLY A 78 -25.76 15.29 -10.92
C GLY A 78 -27.15 15.80 -10.51
N ASN A 79 -28.11 14.89 -10.36
CA ASN A 79 -29.39 15.06 -9.68
C ASN A 79 -29.75 13.78 -8.94
N PHE A 80 -31.01 13.56 -8.58
CA PHE A 80 -31.48 12.43 -7.78
C PHE A 80 -30.98 11.06 -8.27
N GLY A 81 -30.89 10.85 -9.58
CA GLY A 81 -30.44 9.61 -10.20
C GLY A 81 -31.52 8.51 -10.29
N PRO A 82 -31.38 7.58 -11.24
CA PRO A 82 -32.27 6.43 -11.42
C PRO A 82 -31.73 5.23 -10.65
N GLU A 83 -32.27 4.92 -9.49
CA GLU A 83 -31.83 3.92 -8.51
C GLU A 83 -31.42 2.57 -9.11
N ILE A 84 -32.12 2.10 -10.17
CA ILE A 84 -31.83 0.82 -10.83
C ILE A 84 -30.56 0.96 -11.69
N SER A 85 -30.55 1.87 -12.64
CA SER A 85 -29.47 1.97 -13.64
C SER A 85 -28.14 2.36 -13.03
N GLU A 86 -28.11 3.32 -12.07
CA GLU A 86 -26.90 3.76 -11.41
C GLU A 86 -26.22 2.67 -10.55
N THR A 87 -27.02 1.80 -9.95
CA THR A 87 -26.49 0.70 -9.14
C THR A 87 -26.17 -0.54 -9.97
N LEU A 88 -26.87 -0.76 -11.09
CA LEU A 88 -26.54 -1.81 -12.03
C LEU A 88 -25.26 -1.51 -12.81
N ILE A 89 -25.00 -0.24 -13.18
CA ILE A 89 -23.70 0.10 -13.79
C ILE A 89 -22.55 -0.24 -12.85
N ALA A 90 -22.69 0.06 -11.57
CA ALA A 90 -21.71 -0.31 -10.56
C ALA A 90 -21.58 -1.83 -10.40
N LYS A 91 -22.68 -2.58 -10.49
CA LYS A 91 -22.68 -4.04 -10.40
C LYS A 91 -21.95 -4.71 -11.57
N HIS A 92 -22.12 -4.19 -12.78
CA HIS A 92 -21.58 -4.77 -14.01
C HIS A 92 -20.22 -4.19 -14.43
N PHE A 93 -19.74 -3.16 -13.75
CA PHE A 93 -18.39 -2.66 -13.95
C PHE A 93 -17.38 -3.55 -13.21
N ASP A 94 -16.39 -4.03 -13.95
CA ASP A 94 -15.29 -4.84 -13.38
C ASP A 94 -14.15 -3.93 -12.91
N GLY A 95 -14.15 -3.60 -11.63
CA GLY A 95 -13.14 -2.73 -11.00
C GLY A 95 -13.67 -1.98 -9.79
N PRO A 96 -12.80 -1.21 -9.10
CA PRO A 96 -13.20 -0.36 -8.00
C PRO A 96 -14.14 0.75 -8.46
N LYS A 97 -15.07 1.10 -7.61
CA LYS A 97 -16.11 2.08 -7.90
C LYS A 97 -16.38 2.99 -6.71
N MET A 98 -16.74 4.23 -7.03
CA MET A 98 -17.16 5.23 -6.05
C MET A 98 -18.45 5.91 -6.44
N PHE A 99 -19.14 6.50 -5.46
CA PHE A 99 -20.31 7.32 -5.64
C PHE A 99 -20.11 8.68 -4.99
N VAL A 100 -20.42 9.76 -5.73
CA VAL A 100 -20.45 11.12 -5.23
C VAL A 100 -21.64 11.87 -5.83
N ALA A 101 -22.13 12.90 -5.15
CA ALA A 101 -23.31 13.63 -5.54
C ALA A 101 -23.09 15.15 -5.51
N ALA A 102 -23.76 15.86 -6.40
CA ALA A 102 -23.72 17.32 -6.46
C ALA A 102 -24.52 17.95 -5.31
N ALA A 103 -23.92 18.93 -4.63
CA ALA A 103 -24.64 19.80 -3.71
C ALA A 103 -25.51 20.82 -4.48
N GLU A 104 -26.58 21.30 -3.84
CA GLU A 104 -27.23 22.54 -4.23
C GLU A 104 -26.39 23.70 -3.70
N GLU A 105 -25.92 24.60 -4.58
CA GLU A 105 -24.96 25.65 -4.23
C GLU A 105 -25.63 26.98 -3.84
N SER A 106 -26.92 27.12 -4.15
CA SER A 106 -27.70 28.35 -3.86
C SER A 106 -29.09 28.01 -3.34
N GLN A 107 -29.60 28.85 -2.44
CA GLN A 107 -31.00 28.75 -2.03
C GLN A 107 -31.99 28.88 -3.19
N ASN A 108 -31.57 29.52 -4.31
CA ASN A 108 -32.38 29.66 -5.52
C ASN A 108 -32.52 28.31 -6.26
N ASP A 109 -31.56 27.38 -6.06
CA ASP A 109 -31.58 26.04 -6.66
C ASP A 109 -32.63 25.14 -5.98
N LEU A 110 -33.19 25.56 -4.84
CA LEU A 110 -34.21 24.78 -4.12
C LEU A 110 -35.62 24.92 -4.71
N SER A 111 -35.78 25.65 -5.81
CA SER A 111 -37.04 25.81 -6.53
C SER A 111 -37.07 25.00 -7.83
N ASP A 112 -37.23 25.64 -8.97
CA ASP A 112 -37.44 24.97 -10.26
C ASP A 112 -36.20 24.21 -10.80
N GLY A 113 -35.00 24.56 -10.35
CA GLY A 113 -33.74 23.99 -10.80
C GLY A 113 -33.14 22.91 -9.84
N ARG A 114 -33.89 22.47 -8.84
CA ARG A 114 -33.36 21.54 -7.83
C ARG A 114 -33.05 20.17 -8.40
N GLY A 115 -32.01 19.52 -7.89
CA GLY A 115 -31.55 18.22 -8.34
C GLY A 115 -31.81 17.09 -7.35
N ASP A 116 -31.93 17.39 -6.06
CA ASP A 116 -32.16 16.44 -4.96
C ASP A 116 -31.12 15.28 -4.89
N ALA A 117 -29.89 15.54 -5.30
CA ALA A 117 -28.83 14.52 -5.33
C ALA A 117 -28.45 14.03 -3.92
N TYR A 118 -28.62 14.87 -2.89
CA TYR A 118 -28.46 14.46 -1.49
C TYR A 118 -29.43 13.32 -1.11
N CYS A 119 -30.69 13.45 -1.48
CA CYS A 119 -31.70 12.40 -1.30
C CYS A 119 -31.37 11.15 -2.18
N GLY A 120 -30.95 11.40 -3.42
CA GLY A 120 -30.55 10.34 -4.36
C GLY A 120 -29.40 9.50 -3.83
N MET A 121 -28.41 10.08 -3.15
CA MET A 121 -27.29 9.35 -2.57
C MET A 121 -27.73 8.36 -1.48
N LEU A 122 -28.72 8.69 -0.66
CA LEU A 122 -29.29 7.76 0.32
C LEU A 122 -29.90 6.55 -0.39
N ASN A 123 -30.65 6.77 -1.47
CA ASN A 123 -31.27 5.70 -2.25
C ASN A 123 -30.25 4.86 -3.01
N ALA A 124 -29.22 5.50 -3.60
CA ALA A 124 -28.11 4.81 -4.24
C ALA A 124 -27.40 3.86 -3.26
N SER A 125 -27.06 4.33 -2.06
CA SER A 125 -26.41 3.50 -1.04
C SER A 125 -27.28 2.33 -0.57
N TYR A 126 -28.60 2.53 -0.40
CA TYR A 126 -29.55 1.47 -0.09
C TYR A 126 -29.60 0.42 -1.21
N ASN A 127 -29.68 0.85 -2.46
CA ASN A 127 -29.76 -0.03 -3.62
C ASN A 127 -28.46 -0.79 -3.90
N LEU A 128 -27.29 -0.20 -3.63
CA LEU A 128 -26.00 -0.91 -3.65
C LEU A 128 -26.02 -2.08 -2.67
N LYS A 129 -26.51 -1.85 -1.44
CA LYS A 129 -26.62 -2.89 -0.42
C LYS A 129 -27.58 -3.99 -0.82
N LEU A 130 -28.76 -3.65 -1.40
CA LEU A 130 -29.70 -4.64 -1.93
C LEU A 130 -29.09 -5.59 -2.96
N ARG A 131 -28.14 -5.08 -3.77
CA ARG A 131 -27.48 -5.83 -4.83
C ARG A 131 -26.16 -6.45 -4.41
N ASN A 132 -25.77 -6.29 -3.15
CA ASN A 132 -24.47 -6.71 -2.62
C ASN A 132 -23.29 -6.17 -3.45
N VAL A 133 -23.35 -4.89 -3.79
CA VAL A 133 -22.31 -4.17 -4.53
C VAL A 133 -21.51 -3.32 -3.57
N GLY A 134 -20.19 -3.59 -3.48
CA GLY A 134 -19.25 -2.74 -2.76
C GLY A 134 -18.89 -1.50 -3.59
N ALA A 135 -18.88 -0.34 -2.95
CA ALA A 135 -18.40 0.91 -3.53
C ALA A 135 -17.79 1.79 -2.44
N TYR A 136 -16.81 2.60 -2.81
CA TYR A 136 -16.32 3.67 -1.96
C TYR A 136 -17.35 4.81 -1.94
N ILE A 137 -17.73 5.21 -0.76
CA ILE A 137 -18.55 6.40 -0.53
C ILE A 137 -17.74 7.28 0.41
N PRO A 138 -17.34 8.50 0.01
CA PRO A 138 -16.62 9.44 0.86
C PRO A 138 -17.36 9.71 2.17
N GLU A 139 -16.64 10.18 3.19
CA GLU A 139 -17.22 10.46 4.51
C GLU A 139 -18.39 11.45 4.41
N TYR A 140 -18.29 12.45 3.54
CA TYR A 140 -19.40 13.30 3.13
C TYR A 140 -19.49 13.32 1.60
N PRO A 141 -20.38 12.53 0.99
CA PRO A 141 -20.34 12.24 -0.44
C PRO A 141 -21.09 13.27 -1.31
N VAL A 142 -21.50 14.41 -0.76
CA VAL A 142 -22.25 15.44 -1.46
C VAL A 142 -21.46 16.75 -1.40
N GLY A 143 -21.14 17.35 -2.56
CA GLY A 143 -20.30 18.54 -2.58
C GLY A 143 -20.44 19.37 -3.83
N THR A 144 -19.80 20.53 -3.81
CA THR A 144 -19.54 21.36 -4.99
C THR A 144 -18.70 20.62 -6.01
N ALA A 145 -18.54 21.18 -7.19
CA ALA A 145 -17.66 20.58 -8.22
C ALA A 145 -16.22 20.38 -7.72
N GLN A 146 -15.68 21.35 -6.98
CA GLN A 146 -14.34 21.30 -6.40
C GLN A 146 -14.22 20.19 -5.34
N GLU A 147 -15.16 20.13 -4.39
CA GLU A 147 -15.17 19.09 -3.35
C GLU A 147 -15.33 17.70 -3.95
N CYS A 148 -16.18 17.53 -4.96
CA CYS A 148 -16.31 16.25 -5.67
C CYS A 148 -15.04 15.88 -6.43
N ALA A 149 -14.33 16.85 -7.01
CA ALA A 149 -13.02 16.61 -7.64
C ALA A 149 -11.99 16.13 -6.62
N ASP A 150 -11.95 16.72 -5.42
CA ASP A 150 -11.08 16.29 -4.32
C ASP A 150 -11.42 14.85 -3.88
N MET A 151 -12.70 14.53 -3.71
CA MET A 151 -13.17 13.17 -3.38
C MET A 151 -12.75 12.14 -4.44
N MET A 152 -12.80 12.52 -5.74
CA MET A 152 -12.35 11.65 -6.82
C MET A 152 -10.85 11.42 -6.78
N HIS A 153 -10.06 12.45 -6.48
CA HIS A 153 -8.61 12.31 -6.33
C HIS A 153 -8.25 11.44 -5.12
N GLU A 154 -8.93 11.61 -3.99
CA GLU A 154 -8.78 10.76 -2.80
C GLU A 154 -9.10 9.28 -3.08
N PHE A 155 -9.94 9.00 -4.06
CA PHE A 155 -10.27 7.62 -4.45
C PHE A 155 -9.15 6.95 -5.25
N LEU A 156 -8.27 7.69 -5.94
CA LEU A 156 -7.25 7.09 -6.81
C LEU A 156 -6.31 6.10 -6.08
N PRO A 157 -5.72 6.41 -4.90
CA PRO A 157 -4.91 5.45 -4.17
C PRO A 157 -5.70 4.22 -3.71
N ILE A 158 -6.97 4.37 -3.36
CA ILE A 158 -7.87 3.25 -3.01
C ILE A 158 -8.08 2.38 -4.24
N ALA A 159 -8.47 2.96 -5.35
CA ALA A 159 -8.71 2.26 -6.61
C ALA A 159 -7.46 1.53 -7.11
N ARG A 160 -6.29 2.20 -7.06
CA ARG A 160 -5.00 1.63 -7.43
C ARG A 160 -4.71 0.37 -6.64
N THR A 161 -4.92 0.41 -5.33
CA THR A 161 -4.68 -0.74 -4.45
C THR A 161 -5.62 -1.91 -4.78
N ILE A 162 -6.89 -1.66 -5.00
CA ILE A 162 -7.86 -2.71 -5.36
C ILE A 162 -7.53 -3.35 -6.71
N ILE A 163 -7.17 -2.54 -7.72
CA ILE A 163 -6.69 -3.01 -9.03
C ILE A 163 -5.41 -3.85 -8.85
N GLY A 164 -4.52 -3.38 -8.00
CA GLY A 164 -3.28 -4.08 -7.67
C GLY A 164 -3.54 -5.45 -7.08
N LEU A 165 -4.31 -5.53 -6.00
CA LEU A 165 -4.61 -6.77 -5.28
C LEU A 165 -5.27 -7.82 -6.19
N SER A 166 -6.24 -7.44 -7.00
CA SER A 166 -6.94 -8.36 -7.91
C SER A 166 -6.02 -8.92 -9.03
N ASN A 167 -4.84 -8.35 -9.21
CA ASN A 167 -3.88 -8.73 -10.24
C ASN A 167 -2.49 -9.06 -9.68
N LEU A 168 -2.36 -9.26 -8.37
CA LEU A 168 -1.11 -9.55 -7.67
C LEU A 168 -0.81 -11.05 -7.65
N LYS A 169 0.45 -11.41 -7.86
CA LYS A 169 1.04 -12.68 -7.46
C LYS A 169 2.14 -12.43 -6.43
N ILE A 170 2.11 -13.14 -5.32
CA ILE A 170 3.22 -13.20 -4.36
C ILE A 170 4.00 -14.49 -4.65
N ILE A 171 5.27 -14.34 -4.98
CA ILE A 171 6.19 -15.45 -5.20
C ILE A 171 7.01 -15.65 -3.93
N SER A 172 6.89 -16.81 -3.29
CA SER A 172 7.63 -17.12 -2.09
C SER A 172 8.74 -18.14 -2.33
N PHE A 173 9.86 -17.94 -1.62
CA PHE A 173 10.98 -18.87 -1.59
C PHE A 173 11.25 -19.28 -0.14
N GLY A 174 10.68 -20.40 0.27
CA GLY A 174 10.73 -20.80 1.68
C GLY A 174 10.52 -22.28 1.90
N PRO A 175 10.10 -22.69 3.08
CA PRO A 175 9.28 -21.99 4.10
C PRO A 175 10.06 -20.99 4.96
N ARG A 176 9.33 -20.23 5.80
CA ARG A 176 9.93 -19.32 6.81
C ARG A 176 11.01 -20.01 7.65
N PRO A 177 11.94 -19.27 8.26
CA PRO A 177 12.90 -19.85 9.21
C PRO A 177 12.21 -20.56 10.38
N LEU A 178 12.86 -21.60 10.95
CA LEU A 178 12.25 -22.56 11.87
C LEU A 178 11.51 -21.91 13.06
N ASN A 179 12.15 -21.03 13.80
CA ASN A 179 11.56 -20.41 14.99
C ASN A 179 10.91 -19.05 14.73
N PHE A 180 10.56 -18.75 13.48
CA PHE A 180 10.01 -17.45 13.08
C PHE A 180 8.51 -17.53 12.81
N LEU A 181 7.74 -17.99 13.80
CA LEU A 181 6.29 -18.20 13.71
C LEU A 181 5.51 -16.92 13.44
N ALA A 182 6.10 -15.75 13.75
CA ALA A 182 5.52 -14.44 13.44
C ALA A 182 5.21 -14.24 11.95
N CYS A 183 5.92 -14.92 11.05
CA CYS A 183 5.69 -14.89 9.61
C CYS A 183 4.78 -16.02 9.10
N ASN A 184 4.18 -16.80 9.99
CA ASN A 184 3.28 -17.89 9.63
C ASN A 184 1.83 -17.44 9.76
N ALA A 185 1.09 -17.43 8.66
CA ALA A 185 -0.33 -17.06 8.65
C ALA A 185 -1.08 -17.82 7.56
N PRO A 186 -2.40 -18.06 7.73
CA PRO A 186 -3.23 -18.69 6.71
C PRO A 186 -3.26 -17.89 5.41
N ILE A 187 -3.04 -18.54 4.28
CA ILE A 187 -3.03 -17.90 2.96
C ILE A 187 -4.39 -17.84 2.28
N LYS A 188 -5.40 -18.56 2.79
CA LYS A 188 -6.75 -18.56 2.21
C LYS A 188 -7.33 -17.15 2.01
N PRO A 189 -7.25 -16.21 2.97
CA PRO A 189 -7.77 -14.86 2.76
C PRO A 189 -7.14 -14.11 1.60
N LEU A 190 -5.91 -14.47 1.20
CA LEU A 190 -5.23 -13.87 0.04
C LEU A 190 -5.93 -14.27 -1.27
N TYR A 191 -6.30 -15.53 -1.40
CA TYR A 191 -7.09 -15.99 -2.55
C TYR A 191 -8.48 -15.34 -2.59
N ASP A 192 -9.10 -15.11 -1.43
CA ASP A 192 -10.38 -14.40 -1.34
C ASP A 192 -10.25 -12.92 -1.80
N LEU A 193 -9.08 -12.31 -1.65
CA LEU A 193 -8.74 -10.99 -2.18
C LEU A 193 -8.37 -11.00 -3.68
N GLY A 194 -8.26 -12.16 -4.30
CA GLY A 194 -7.79 -12.31 -5.67
C GLY A 194 -6.27 -12.34 -5.82
N VAL A 195 -5.52 -12.40 -4.72
CA VAL A 195 -4.06 -12.54 -4.72
C VAL A 195 -3.67 -14.00 -4.94
N GLU A 196 -2.77 -14.25 -5.87
CA GLU A 196 -2.22 -15.57 -6.14
C GLU A 196 -0.92 -15.79 -5.37
N ILE A 197 -0.71 -16.99 -4.86
CA ILE A 197 0.53 -17.36 -4.15
C ILE A 197 1.22 -18.46 -4.94
N GLU A 198 2.53 -18.27 -5.21
CA GLU A 198 3.39 -19.29 -5.77
C GLU A 198 4.46 -19.66 -4.74
N GLU A 199 4.39 -20.90 -4.25
CA GLU A 199 5.34 -21.39 -3.23
C GLU A 199 6.45 -22.21 -3.87
N ASN A 200 7.69 -21.76 -3.71
CA ASN A 200 8.89 -22.38 -4.20
C ASN A 200 9.84 -22.69 -3.04
N SER A 201 10.78 -23.60 -3.24
CA SER A 201 11.85 -23.85 -2.28
C SER A 201 13.07 -22.95 -2.53
N GLU A 202 13.92 -22.82 -1.51
CA GLU A 202 15.24 -22.19 -1.67
C GLU A 202 16.14 -22.96 -2.68
N LEU A 203 15.90 -24.26 -2.87
CA LEU A 203 16.64 -25.07 -3.85
C LEU A 203 16.28 -24.71 -5.27
N ASP A 204 15.00 -24.42 -5.57
CA ASP A 204 14.56 -23.96 -6.88
C ASP A 204 15.22 -22.63 -7.22
N LEU A 205 15.25 -21.71 -6.26
CA LEU A 205 15.93 -20.42 -6.41
C LEU A 205 17.44 -20.58 -6.62
N PHE A 206 18.07 -21.47 -5.86
CA PHE A 206 19.51 -21.72 -5.98
C PHE A 206 19.88 -22.35 -7.33
N GLU A 207 19.05 -23.26 -7.82
CA GLU A 207 19.25 -23.84 -9.16
C GLU A 207 19.09 -22.78 -10.26
N ALA A 208 18.09 -21.89 -10.14
CA ALA A 208 17.92 -20.78 -11.04
C ALA A 208 19.12 -19.80 -10.98
N PHE A 209 19.62 -19.51 -9.79
CA PHE A 209 20.81 -18.68 -9.61
C PHE A 209 22.03 -19.25 -10.33
N LYS A 210 22.29 -20.56 -10.22
CA LYS A 210 23.41 -21.21 -10.94
C LYS A 210 23.25 -21.15 -12.46
N LYS A 211 22.04 -21.16 -13.00
CA LYS A 211 21.81 -21.02 -14.44
C LYS A 211 22.22 -19.64 -14.97
N HIS A 212 22.34 -18.65 -14.11
CA HIS A 212 22.85 -17.32 -14.44
C HIS A 212 24.37 -17.19 -14.23
N ASP A 213 25.11 -18.29 -14.00
CA ASP A 213 26.57 -18.25 -13.95
C ASP A 213 27.12 -17.72 -15.28
N ASN A 214 27.91 -16.64 -15.20
CA ASN A 214 28.47 -15.93 -16.36
C ASN A 214 27.45 -15.29 -17.30
N ASP A 215 26.27 -14.94 -16.83
CA ASP A 215 25.27 -14.21 -17.62
C ASP A 215 25.90 -12.91 -18.16
N PRO A 216 25.81 -12.65 -19.48
CA PRO A 216 26.45 -11.48 -20.12
C PRO A 216 25.89 -10.14 -19.64
N ARG A 217 24.75 -10.11 -18.94
CA ARG A 217 24.14 -8.90 -18.35
C ARG A 217 24.78 -8.49 -17.02
N ILE A 218 25.51 -9.39 -16.34
CA ILE A 218 26.11 -9.15 -15.03
C ILE A 218 27.01 -7.89 -15.02
N PRO A 219 27.94 -7.66 -15.95
CA PRO A 219 28.79 -6.47 -15.94
C PRO A 219 28.00 -5.15 -15.98
N ALA A 220 26.96 -5.07 -16.79
CA ALA A 220 26.09 -3.90 -16.87
C ALA A 220 25.34 -3.66 -15.56
N LYS A 221 24.82 -4.73 -14.94
CA LYS A 221 24.13 -4.68 -13.66
C LYS A 221 25.06 -4.27 -12.52
N VAL A 222 26.30 -4.74 -12.52
CA VAL A 222 27.33 -4.29 -11.56
C VAL A 222 27.58 -2.79 -11.68
N ALA A 223 27.71 -2.27 -12.90
CA ALA A 223 27.91 -0.84 -13.13
C ALA A 223 26.73 0.01 -12.62
N GLU A 224 25.47 -0.47 -12.76
CA GLU A 224 24.29 0.18 -12.15
C GLU A 224 24.39 0.20 -10.62
N MET A 225 24.79 -0.90 -9.99
CA MET A 225 24.93 -1.03 -8.54
C MET A 225 26.07 -0.14 -8.00
N GLU A 226 27.20 -0.07 -8.72
CA GLU A 226 28.31 0.83 -8.37
C GLU A 226 27.90 2.29 -8.43
N ALA A 227 27.17 2.68 -9.49
CA ALA A 227 26.66 4.04 -9.63
C ALA A 227 25.66 4.41 -8.53
N GLU A 228 24.79 3.47 -8.13
CA GLU A 228 23.81 3.70 -7.04
C GLU A 228 24.49 3.85 -5.68
N LEU A 229 25.43 2.97 -5.36
CA LEU A 229 26.10 2.96 -4.05
C LEU A 229 27.16 4.05 -3.93
N GLY A 230 27.83 4.42 -5.02
CA GLY A 230 28.92 5.41 -5.01
C GLY A 230 29.97 5.11 -3.94
N GLU A 231 30.29 6.10 -3.10
CA GLU A 231 31.24 5.96 -1.99
C GLU A 231 30.77 5.00 -0.89
N GLY A 232 29.47 4.70 -0.83
CA GLY A 232 28.88 3.70 0.08
C GLY A 232 29.21 2.25 -0.27
N ASN A 233 29.79 2.00 -1.46
CA ASN A 233 30.22 0.66 -1.85
C ASN A 233 31.50 0.24 -1.12
N LYS A 234 31.35 -0.40 0.04
CA LYS A 234 32.48 -0.88 0.85
C LYS A 234 32.81 -2.36 0.62
N LYS A 235 32.06 -3.03 -0.23
CA LYS A 235 32.21 -4.47 -0.53
C LYS A 235 32.03 -4.70 -2.04
N PRO A 236 32.84 -4.11 -2.92
CA PRO A 236 32.68 -4.22 -4.38
C PRO A 236 32.84 -5.65 -4.88
N GLU A 237 33.58 -6.48 -4.16
CA GLU A 237 33.83 -7.89 -4.51
C GLU A 237 32.57 -8.77 -4.55
N VAL A 238 31.50 -8.37 -3.84
CA VAL A 238 30.24 -9.14 -3.80
C VAL A 238 29.27 -8.73 -4.93
N LEU A 239 29.46 -7.58 -5.57
CA LEU A 239 28.53 -7.05 -6.57
C LEU A 239 28.24 -8.01 -7.72
N PRO A 240 29.20 -8.77 -8.29
CA PRO A 240 28.88 -9.71 -9.37
C PRO A 240 27.85 -10.76 -8.95
N LYS A 241 27.93 -11.30 -7.72
CA LYS A 241 26.96 -12.26 -7.19
C LYS A 241 25.60 -11.62 -6.91
N LEU A 242 25.58 -10.40 -6.40
CA LEU A 242 24.34 -9.65 -6.18
C LEU A 242 23.67 -9.31 -7.52
N ALA A 243 24.43 -8.93 -8.55
CA ALA A 243 23.92 -8.69 -9.88
C ALA A 243 23.34 -9.97 -10.51
N GLN A 244 24.03 -11.08 -10.38
CA GLN A 244 23.53 -12.41 -10.80
C GLN A 244 22.20 -12.74 -10.09
N TYR A 245 22.10 -12.48 -8.80
CA TYR A 245 20.90 -12.75 -8.00
C TYR A 245 19.72 -11.84 -8.40
N GLU A 246 19.97 -10.55 -8.63
CA GLU A 246 18.94 -9.63 -9.13
C GLU A 246 18.40 -10.07 -10.49
N LEU A 247 19.27 -10.45 -11.42
CA LEU A 247 18.88 -10.99 -12.73
C LEU A 247 18.07 -12.28 -12.59
N THR A 248 18.48 -13.16 -11.68
CA THR A 248 17.74 -14.40 -11.39
C THR A 248 16.31 -14.11 -10.95
N LEU A 249 16.12 -13.18 -9.99
CA LEU A 249 14.79 -12.82 -9.48
C LEU A 249 13.94 -12.14 -10.56
N LEU A 250 14.53 -11.24 -11.36
CA LEU A 250 13.80 -10.55 -12.44
C LEU A 250 13.35 -11.52 -13.53
N ASP A 251 14.20 -12.44 -13.94
CA ASP A 251 13.86 -13.46 -14.93
C ASP A 251 12.85 -14.47 -14.38
N TRP A 252 12.95 -14.80 -13.07
CA TRP A 252 11.95 -15.63 -12.40
C TRP A 252 10.58 -14.96 -12.42
N VAL A 253 10.51 -13.70 -12.01
CA VAL A 253 9.27 -12.91 -12.03
C VAL A 253 8.66 -12.89 -13.42
N GLU A 254 9.44 -12.62 -14.47
CA GLU A 254 8.93 -12.56 -15.85
C GLU A 254 8.41 -13.93 -16.33
N ALA A 255 9.10 -15.01 -15.99
CA ALA A 255 8.69 -16.37 -16.36
C ALA A 255 7.46 -16.87 -15.57
N HIS A 256 7.27 -16.44 -14.34
CA HIS A 256 6.31 -17.01 -13.38
C HIS A 256 5.11 -16.12 -13.05
N ARG A 257 5.12 -14.81 -13.38
CA ARG A 257 3.96 -13.95 -13.12
C ARG A 257 2.65 -14.45 -13.76
N GLY A 258 2.76 -15.16 -14.89
CA GLY A 258 1.64 -15.79 -15.59
C GLY A 258 0.60 -14.77 -16.06
N TYR A 259 -0.65 -14.96 -15.68
CA TYR A 259 -1.77 -14.06 -16.00
C TYR A 259 -1.72 -12.74 -15.23
N ARG A 260 -1.04 -12.73 -14.08
CA ARG A 260 -1.00 -11.56 -13.19
C ARG A 260 -0.15 -10.43 -13.76
N LYS A 261 -0.51 -9.19 -13.39
CA LYS A 261 0.19 -7.99 -13.87
C LYS A 261 1.26 -7.52 -12.89
N TYR A 262 1.03 -7.76 -11.60
CA TYR A 262 1.88 -7.27 -10.50
C TYR A 262 2.43 -8.43 -9.70
N VAL A 263 3.60 -8.22 -9.13
CA VAL A 263 4.28 -9.23 -8.33
C VAL A 263 4.89 -8.62 -7.08
N ALA A 264 5.02 -9.45 -6.05
CA ALA A 264 5.80 -9.18 -4.86
C ALA A 264 6.50 -10.47 -4.45
N ILE A 265 7.58 -10.40 -3.70
CA ILE A 265 8.41 -11.54 -3.35
C ILE A 265 8.51 -11.69 -1.84
N ALA A 266 8.35 -12.91 -1.32
CA ALA A 266 8.62 -13.24 0.06
C ALA A 266 9.78 -14.22 0.12
N GLY A 267 10.98 -13.73 0.52
CA GLY A 267 12.23 -14.48 0.45
C GLY A 267 12.76 -14.91 1.81
N LYS A 268 13.40 -16.07 1.87
CA LYS A 268 14.11 -16.54 3.06
C LYS A 268 15.58 -16.18 2.96
N CYS A 269 16.09 -15.38 3.91
CA CYS A 269 17.46 -14.88 3.88
C CYS A 269 18.41 -15.59 4.85
N TRP A 270 17.90 -16.56 5.67
CA TRP A 270 18.66 -17.34 6.63
C TRP A 270 17.90 -18.64 7.01
N PRO A 271 18.51 -19.70 7.61
CA PRO A 271 19.91 -19.76 8.05
C PRO A 271 20.89 -20.30 6.99
N ALA A 272 20.43 -20.94 5.90
CA ALA A 272 21.29 -21.59 4.93
C ALA A 272 21.65 -20.70 3.72
N PHE A 273 20.93 -19.61 3.49
CA PHE A 273 21.09 -18.75 2.33
C PHE A 273 22.55 -18.31 2.14
N GLN A 274 23.18 -17.77 3.19
CA GLN A 274 24.51 -17.19 3.14
C GLN A 274 25.58 -18.22 2.73
N THR A 275 25.48 -19.42 3.28
CA THR A 275 26.45 -20.49 2.99
C THR A 275 26.28 -21.09 1.60
N GLN A 276 25.09 -21.05 1.04
CA GLN A 276 24.81 -21.57 -0.30
C GLN A 276 25.06 -20.54 -1.40
N PHE A 277 24.59 -19.33 -1.23
CA PHE A 277 24.75 -18.26 -2.22
C PHE A 277 26.08 -17.48 -2.06
N GLY A 278 26.63 -17.45 -0.83
CA GLY A 278 27.87 -16.77 -0.52
C GLY A 278 27.73 -15.25 -0.31
N PHE A 279 26.53 -14.78 0.03
CA PHE A 279 26.21 -13.38 0.34
C PHE A 279 24.86 -13.29 1.07
N VAL A 280 24.41 -12.10 1.49
CA VAL A 280 23.05 -11.84 1.97
C VAL A 280 22.24 -11.03 0.94
N PRO A 281 20.93 -11.29 0.79
CA PRO A 281 20.14 -10.71 -0.32
C PRO A 281 19.68 -9.26 -0.10
N CYS A 282 19.96 -8.66 1.06
CA CYS A 282 19.34 -7.43 1.53
C CYS A 282 19.42 -6.27 0.51
N TYR A 283 20.59 -6.03 -0.11
CA TYR A 283 20.73 -4.97 -1.11
C TYR A 283 19.89 -5.22 -2.36
N VAL A 284 19.83 -6.45 -2.84
CA VAL A 284 18.98 -6.79 -4.00
C VAL A 284 17.51 -6.62 -3.65
N ASN A 285 17.09 -7.05 -2.45
CA ASN A 285 15.72 -6.83 -1.97
C ASN A 285 15.38 -5.33 -1.94
N SER A 286 16.30 -4.50 -1.42
CA SER A 286 16.19 -3.03 -1.41
C SER A 286 16.00 -2.46 -2.83
N ARG A 287 16.78 -2.93 -3.80
CA ARG A 287 16.70 -2.47 -5.20
C ARG A 287 15.37 -2.83 -5.84
N LEU A 288 14.91 -4.08 -5.69
CA LEU A 288 13.62 -4.52 -6.22
C LEU A 288 12.46 -3.74 -5.60
N THR A 289 12.49 -3.52 -4.29
CA THR A 289 11.49 -2.66 -3.60
C THR A 289 11.53 -1.23 -4.16
N GLY A 290 12.72 -0.67 -4.44
CA GLY A 290 12.88 0.62 -5.10
C GLY A 290 12.39 0.68 -6.55
N MET A 291 12.20 -0.47 -7.20
CA MET A 291 11.59 -0.63 -8.52
C MET A 291 10.07 -0.89 -8.45
N GLY A 292 9.47 -0.83 -7.25
CA GLY A 292 8.06 -1.12 -7.02
C GLY A 292 7.73 -2.62 -6.93
N ILE A 293 8.73 -3.49 -6.78
CA ILE A 293 8.57 -4.93 -6.54
C ILE A 293 8.97 -5.19 -5.09
N PRO A 294 8.04 -5.15 -4.13
CA PRO A 294 8.36 -5.38 -2.72
C PRO A 294 8.96 -6.77 -2.49
N VAL A 295 9.98 -6.83 -1.63
CA VAL A 295 10.62 -8.09 -1.23
C VAL A 295 10.71 -8.15 0.29
N SER A 296 9.81 -8.91 0.91
CA SER A 296 9.82 -9.13 2.36
C SER A 296 10.83 -10.22 2.75
N CYS A 297 11.41 -10.07 3.94
CA CYS A 297 12.28 -11.08 4.54
C CYS A 297 11.47 -12.16 5.27
N GLU A 298 12.15 -13.26 5.63
CA GLU A 298 11.66 -14.38 6.44
C GLU A 298 10.39 -15.05 5.90
N VAL A 299 10.12 -14.88 4.60
CA VAL A 299 8.90 -15.38 3.94
C VAL A 299 7.64 -14.82 4.61
N ASP A 300 7.69 -13.55 5.05
CA ASP A 300 6.53 -12.86 5.60
C ASP A 300 5.56 -12.44 4.48
N ILE A 301 4.66 -13.35 4.10
CA ILE A 301 3.71 -13.14 3.00
C ILE A 301 2.78 -11.95 3.28
N TYR A 302 2.33 -11.76 4.52
CA TYR A 302 1.49 -10.61 4.89
C TYR A 302 2.27 -9.31 5.04
N GLY A 303 3.56 -9.39 5.40
CA GLY A 303 4.47 -8.27 5.30
C GLY A 303 4.63 -7.81 3.86
N CYS A 304 4.90 -8.77 2.96
CA CYS A 304 5.00 -8.56 1.53
C CYS A 304 3.71 -7.92 0.94
N LEU A 305 2.54 -8.45 1.32
CA LEU A 305 1.24 -7.89 0.94
C LEU A 305 1.08 -6.46 1.44
N SER A 306 1.47 -6.20 2.70
CA SER A 306 1.39 -4.85 3.28
C SER A 306 2.31 -3.87 2.55
N GLU A 307 3.55 -4.26 2.23
CA GLU A 307 4.44 -3.44 1.41
C GLU A 307 3.85 -3.15 0.02
N PHE A 308 3.23 -4.13 -0.63
CA PHE A 308 2.58 -3.91 -1.93
C PHE A 308 1.38 -2.95 -1.83
N ILE A 309 0.54 -3.08 -0.80
CA ILE A 309 -0.56 -2.15 -0.52
C ILE A 309 -0.02 -0.72 -0.36
N GLY A 310 1.02 -0.54 0.44
CA GLY A 310 1.63 0.77 0.63
C GLY A 310 2.26 1.35 -0.63
N THR A 311 2.92 0.51 -1.42
CA THR A 311 3.45 0.92 -2.74
C THR A 311 2.33 1.40 -3.66
N CYS A 312 1.17 0.73 -3.66
CA CYS A 312 0.01 1.18 -4.42
C CYS A 312 -0.58 2.50 -3.89
N VAL A 313 -0.64 2.67 -2.58
CA VAL A 313 -1.22 3.87 -1.95
C VAL A 313 -0.31 5.08 -2.14
N SER A 314 1.01 4.92 -1.94
CA SER A 314 1.97 6.02 -1.94
C SER A 314 2.63 6.27 -3.30
N GLU A 315 2.59 5.32 -4.22
CA GLU A 315 3.37 5.30 -5.49
C GLU A 315 4.88 5.42 -5.26
N ASP A 316 5.34 5.03 -4.08
CA ASP A 316 6.73 5.13 -3.66
C ASP A 316 7.21 3.83 -2.99
N ALA A 317 8.52 3.71 -2.82
CA ALA A 317 9.11 2.60 -2.09
C ALA A 317 8.69 2.62 -0.62
N VAL A 318 8.26 1.48 -0.13
CA VAL A 318 7.94 1.23 1.28
C VAL A 318 9.02 0.39 1.93
N THR A 319 8.97 0.20 3.24
CA THR A 319 9.88 -0.73 3.92
C THR A 319 9.14 -1.56 4.96
N LEU A 320 9.56 -2.81 5.11
CA LEU A 320 9.14 -3.65 6.23
C LEU A 320 10.15 -3.48 7.35
N LEU A 321 9.67 -3.20 8.56
CA LEU A 321 10.52 -2.96 9.74
C LEU A 321 10.04 -3.78 10.94
N ASP A 322 11.02 -4.12 11.79
CA ASP A 322 10.75 -4.58 13.14
C ASP A 322 10.40 -3.38 14.04
N ILE A 323 9.37 -3.52 14.87
CA ILE A 323 9.25 -2.72 16.08
C ILE A 323 10.31 -3.28 17.02
N ASN A 324 11.54 -2.76 16.89
CA ASN A 324 12.72 -3.47 17.36
C ASN A 324 13.00 -3.25 18.85
N ASN A 325 13.14 -1.98 19.25
CA ASN A 325 13.49 -1.62 20.62
C ASN A 325 12.75 -0.35 21.06
N SER A 326 12.62 -0.18 22.38
CA SER A 326 12.38 1.16 22.94
C SER A 326 13.60 2.05 22.68
N VAL A 327 13.38 3.35 22.54
CA VAL A 327 14.49 4.29 22.46
C VAL A 327 15.23 4.31 23.81
N PRO A 328 16.59 4.13 23.82
CA PRO A 328 17.37 4.18 25.04
C PRO A 328 17.19 5.51 25.78
N ALA A 329 17.19 5.46 27.13
CA ALA A 329 16.90 6.62 27.95
C ALA A 329 17.89 7.79 27.78
N ASP A 330 19.16 7.49 27.57
CA ASP A 330 20.19 8.47 27.27
C ASP A 330 19.99 9.12 25.90
N MET A 331 19.69 8.32 24.87
CA MET A 331 19.37 8.83 23.53
C MET A 331 18.11 9.73 23.56
N TYR A 332 17.05 9.30 24.26
CA TYR A 332 15.84 10.12 24.42
C TYR A 332 16.18 11.46 25.05
N LYS A 333 16.86 11.44 26.20
CA LYS A 333 17.23 12.63 26.96
C LYS A 333 18.12 13.60 26.16
N GLU A 334 19.09 13.06 25.42
CA GLU A 334 20.06 13.89 24.68
C GLU A 334 19.50 14.42 23.35
N SER A 335 18.64 13.65 22.69
CA SER A 335 18.29 13.93 21.29
C SER A 335 16.82 14.25 21.05
N ILE A 336 15.91 13.94 21.98
CA ILE A 336 14.45 14.06 21.76
C ILE A 336 13.81 14.97 22.81
N GLU A 337 14.07 14.75 24.09
CA GLU A 337 13.46 15.49 25.21
C GLU A 337 13.63 17.00 25.05
N GLY A 338 12.52 17.74 25.07
CA GLY A 338 12.50 19.19 24.91
C GLY A 338 12.81 19.73 23.49
N LYS A 339 13.06 18.84 22.53
CA LYS A 339 13.29 19.19 21.12
C LYS A 339 12.12 18.83 20.22
N PHE A 340 11.37 17.78 20.60
CA PHE A 340 10.19 17.29 19.90
C PHE A 340 9.06 17.09 20.93
N ASP A 341 7.83 17.19 20.46
CA ASP A 341 6.63 17.04 21.32
C ASP A 341 6.21 15.56 21.46
N TYR A 342 7.16 14.73 21.89
CA TYR A 342 6.96 13.31 22.14
C TYR A 342 7.54 12.89 23.48
N THR A 343 6.82 12.06 24.20
CA THR A 343 7.38 11.35 25.35
C THR A 343 8.23 10.16 24.91
N GLN A 344 9.05 9.60 25.78
CA GLN A 344 9.81 8.40 25.46
C GLN A 344 8.92 7.22 25.06
N LYS A 345 7.69 7.14 25.60
CA LYS A 345 6.72 6.09 25.27
C LYS A 345 6.06 6.27 23.90
N ASP A 346 6.18 7.44 23.30
CA ASP A 346 5.70 7.71 21.95
C ASP A 346 6.73 7.29 20.90
N THR A 347 7.94 6.88 21.32
CA THR A 347 9.04 6.57 20.42
C THR A 347 9.47 5.11 20.47
N PHE A 348 9.99 4.60 19.35
CA PHE A 348 10.62 3.29 19.26
C PHE A 348 11.71 3.28 18.18
N MET A 349 12.60 2.30 18.26
CA MET A 349 13.58 2.02 17.20
C MET A 349 12.92 1.13 16.16
N GLY A 350 12.67 1.66 14.95
CA GLY A 350 12.31 0.86 13.80
C GLY A 350 13.58 0.36 13.11
N PHE A 351 13.67 -0.93 12.85
CA PHE A 351 14.89 -1.55 12.35
C PHE A 351 14.58 -2.67 11.36
N HIS A 352 15.39 -2.77 10.31
CA HIS A 352 15.56 -4.02 9.56
C HIS A 352 17.02 -4.21 9.16
N CYS A 353 17.41 -5.46 8.96
CA CYS A 353 18.83 -5.78 8.76
C CYS A 353 19.43 -5.36 7.40
N GLY A 354 18.72 -4.55 6.58
CA GLY A 354 19.30 -3.86 5.44
C GLY A 354 18.59 -4.01 4.11
N ASN A 355 17.29 -4.35 4.10
CA ASN A 355 16.47 -4.39 2.89
C ASN A 355 15.66 -3.10 2.63
N THR A 356 15.79 -2.09 3.49
CA THR A 356 15.21 -0.76 3.22
C THR A 356 15.77 -0.19 1.93
N CYS A 357 14.90 0.34 1.07
CA CYS A 357 15.31 0.95 -0.19
C CYS A 357 16.40 2.02 0.04
N SER A 358 17.48 1.97 -0.74
CA SER A 358 18.61 2.90 -0.65
C SER A 358 18.20 4.38 -0.66
N LYS A 359 17.15 4.72 -1.43
CA LYS A 359 16.59 6.08 -1.50
C LYS A 359 15.88 6.53 -0.20
N LYS A 360 15.59 5.60 0.70
CA LYS A 360 14.96 5.85 2.01
C LYS A 360 15.97 5.80 3.15
N LEU A 361 17.26 5.81 2.83
CA LEU A 361 18.36 5.94 3.78
C LEU A 361 19.08 7.26 3.59
N SER A 362 19.31 8.02 4.68
CA SER A 362 20.02 9.32 4.65
C SER A 362 21.47 9.17 4.24
N SER A 363 22.09 8.03 4.59
CA SER A 363 23.41 7.61 4.13
C SER A 363 23.34 6.11 3.90
N CYS A 364 23.68 5.64 2.70
CA CYS A 364 23.60 4.24 2.36
C CYS A 364 25.01 3.66 2.24
N THR A 365 25.31 2.66 3.05
CA THR A 365 26.60 1.96 3.00
C THR A 365 26.38 0.47 2.92
N MET A 366 26.90 -0.19 1.88
CA MET A 366 26.86 -1.65 1.76
C MET A 366 27.99 -2.28 2.57
N LYS A 367 27.65 -3.20 3.44
CA LYS A 367 28.56 -3.87 4.37
C LYS A 367 28.22 -5.37 4.52
N TYR A 368 28.65 -5.95 5.60
CA TYR A 368 28.29 -7.29 6.03
C TYR A 368 27.23 -7.25 7.13
N GLN A 369 26.40 -8.25 7.20
CA GLN A 369 25.29 -8.37 8.15
C GLN A 369 25.79 -8.83 9.52
N LYS A 370 25.81 -7.92 10.48
CA LYS A 370 26.44 -8.11 11.80
C LYS A 370 25.80 -9.18 12.67
N ILE A 371 24.49 -9.39 12.55
CA ILE A 371 23.81 -10.43 13.34
C ILE A 371 24.28 -11.81 12.89
N MET A 372 24.35 -12.03 11.59
CA MET A 372 24.74 -13.33 11.00
C MET A 372 26.23 -13.59 11.10
N ALA A 373 27.04 -12.55 11.00
CA ALA A 373 28.51 -12.64 11.16
C ALA A 373 28.96 -13.04 12.58
N ARG A 374 28.03 -13.13 13.55
CA ARG A 374 28.36 -13.71 14.86
C ARG A 374 28.66 -15.21 14.79
N ASN A 375 28.08 -15.90 13.81
CA ASN A 375 28.16 -17.36 13.67
C ASN A 375 28.66 -17.82 12.29
N LEU A 376 28.88 -16.89 11.36
CA LEU A 376 29.29 -17.16 9.98
C LEU A 376 30.48 -16.27 9.60
N PRO A 377 31.35 -16.69 8.67
CA PRO A 377 32.39 -15.83 8.13
C PRO A 377 31.83 -14.54 7.52
N GLU A 378 32.56 -13.44 7.67
CA GLU A 378 32.15 -12.13 7.12
C GLU A 378 31.91 -12.19 5.60
N GLU A 379 32.72 -12.96 4.89
CA GLU A 379 32.71 -13.08 3.42
C GLU A 379 31.37 -13.56 2.87
N VAL A 380 30.66 -14.42 3.61
CA VAL A 380 29.34 -14.93 3.20
C VAL A 380 28.18 -14.10 3.76
N THR A 381 28.46 -13.05 4.51
CA THR A 381 27.44 -12.16 5.10
C THR A 381 27.44 -10.74 4.48
N GLN A 382 28.22 -10.52 3.44
CA GLN A 382 28.25 -9.26 2.67
C GLN A 382 26.97 -9.06 1.84
N GLY A 383 26.62 -7.81 1.56
CA GLY A 383 25.46 -7.47 0.72
C GLY A 383 24.28 -6.87 1.48
N THR A 384 24.49 -6.43 2.73
CA THR A 384 23.49 -5.67 3.50
C THR A 384 23.71 -4.16 3.38
N LEU A 385 22.63 -3.39 3.56
CA LEU A 385 22.72 -1.92 3.62
C LEU A 385 22.68 -1.44 5.08
N GLU A 386 23.46 -0.41 5.37
CA GLU A 386 23.42 0.33 6.63
C GLU A 386 23.17 1.80 6.38
N GLY A 387 22.29 2.41 7.15
CA GLY A 387 22.01 3.84 7.14
C GLY A 387 20.82 4.22 8.01
N ASP A 388 20.80 5.46 8.46
CA ASP A 388 19.63 6.02 9.13
C ASP A 388 18.51 6.22 8.12
N ILE A 389 17.29 5.82 8.48
CA ILE A 389 16.09 6.04 7.66
C ILE A 389 15.83 7.54 7.55
N VAL A 390 15.47 8.01 6.36
CA VAL A 390 15.21 9.43 6.09
C VAL A 390 14.14 9.97 7.04
N PRO A 391 14.39 11.13 7.69
CA PRO A 391 13.39 11.79 8.53
C PRO A 391 12.18 12.27 7.72
N GLY A 392 11.02 12.30 8.36
CA GLY A 392 9.78 12.83 7.79
C GLY A 392 8.57 12.01 8.16
N ASP A 393 7.42 12.42 7.65
CA ASP A 393 6.13 11.82 7.90
C ASP A 393 6.09 10.37 7.43
N ILE A 394 5.42 9.52 8.23
CA ILE A 394 5.20 8.10 7.92
C ILE A 394 3.80 7.65 8.29
N THR A 395 3.37 6.59 7.63
CA THR A 395 2.28 5.74 8.09
C THR A 395 2.84 4.35 8.35
N PHE A 396 2.71 3.90 9.60
CA PHE A 396 3.09 2.58 10.06
C PHE A 396 1.85 1.69 10.10
N TYR A 397 1.85 0.54 9.43
CA TYR A 397 0.65 -0.27 9.25
C TYR A 397 0.97 -1.74 8.96
N ARG A 398 -0.05 -2.59 9.10
CA ARG A 398 0.00 -3.99 8.66
C ARG A 398 -1.39 -4.53 8.39
N LEU A 399 -1.53 -5.31 7.34
CA LEU A 399 -2.63 -6.24 7.13
C LEU A 399 -2.15 -7.64 7.56
N GLN A 400 -2.95 -8.35 8.33
CA GLN A 400 -2.62 -9.68 8.87
C GLN A 400 -3.85 -10.59 8.80
N SER A 401 -3.62 -11.89 8.65
CA SER A 401 -4.65 -12.91 8.88
C SER A 401 -4.50 -13.54 10.25
N THR A 402 -5.61 -13.97 10.81
CA THR A 402 -5.66 -14.75 12.04
C THR A 402 -5.78 -16.24 11.76
N ALA A 403 -5.60 -17.08 12.78
CA ALA A 403 -5.69 -18.54 12.65
C ALA A 403 -7.06 -19.01 12.14
N ASP A 404 -8.12 -18.24 12.34
CA ASP A 404 -9.47 -18.49 11.84
C ASP A 404 -9.73 -17.88 10.43
N CYS A 405 -8.66 -17.53 9.71
CA CYS A 405 -8.69 -16.96 8.37
C CYS A 405 -9.42 -15.62 8.25
N LYS A 406 -9.49 -14.83 9.31
CA LYS A 406 -10.02 -13.47 9.27
C LYS A 406 -8.92 -12.45 9.07
N LEU A 407 -9.20 -11.47 8.24
CA LEU A 407 -8.32 -10.32 8.07
C LEU A 407 -8.50 -9.34 9.23
N ARG A 408 -7.39 -8.78 9.68
CA ARG A 408 -7.32 -7.63 10.59
C ARG A 408 -6.19 -6.71 10.18
N ALA A 409 -6.32 -5.45 10.50
CA ALA A 409 -5.31 -4.45 10.15
C ALA A 409 -5.06 -3.47 11.30
N TYR A 410 -3.87 -2.90 11.31
CA TYR A 410 -3.60 -1.70 12.09
C TYR A 410 -2.94 -0.63 11.24
N MET A 411 -3.05 0.63 11.69
CA MET A 411 -2.33 1.76 11.15
C MET A 411 -2.14 2.85 12.19
N ALA A 412 -1.03 3.57 12.07
CA ALA A 412 -0.70 4.72 12.89
C ALA A 412 0.14 5.71 12.08
N GLU A 413 -0.17 6.98 12.17
CA GLU A 413 0.60 8.06 11.55
C GLU A 413 1.57 8.66 12.55
N GLY A 414 2.72 9.07 12.07
CA GLY A 414 3.77 9.67 12.85
C GLY A 414 4.92 10.13 11.96
N GLU A 415 6.12 10.14 12.50
CA GLU A 415 7.31 10.56 11.77
C GLU A 415 8.56 9.78 12.16
N VAL A 416 9.55 9.78 11.28
CA VAL A 416 10.93 9.41 11.59
C VAL A 416 11.65 10.69 12.04
N LEU A 417 12.17 10.69 13.26
CA LEU A 417 12.89 11.84 13.81
C LEU A 417 14.30 11.97 13.22
N PRO A 418 14.81 13.19 13.02
CA PRO A 418 16.16 13.43 12.52
C PRO A 418 17.22 13.19 13.64
N VAL A 419 17.21 11.99 14.21
CA VAL A 419 18.11 11.56 15.27
C VAL A 419 19.07 10.53 14.71
N ALA A 420 20.37 10.85 14.72
CA ALA A 420 21.40 9.93 14.25
C ALA A 420 21.47 8.69 15.17
N THR A 421 21.45 7.51 14.57
CA THR A 421 21.60 6.26 15.30
C THR A 421 23.06 5.80 15.26
N LYS A 422 23.55 5.22 16.35
CA LYS A 422 24.88 4.61 16.41
C LYS A 422 24.76 3.09 16.26
N SER A 423 24.06 2.65 15.21
CA SER A 423 23.71 1.25 15.02
C SER A 423 24.08 0.74 13.61
N PHE A 424 23.47 -0.33 13.18
CA PHE A 424 23.67 -0.98 11.88
C PHE A 424 22.31 -1.33 11.26
N GLY A 425 22.30 -1.74 9.99
CA GLY A 425 21.10 -2.00 9.23
C GLY A 425 20.39 -0.71 8.78
N GLY A 426 19.18 -0.84 8.25
CA GLY A 426 18.27 0.27 8.06
C GLY A 426 17.54 0.56 9.38
N ILE A 427 17.82 1.68 10.01
CA ILE A 427 17.33 1.97 11.36
C ILE A 427 16.91 3.43 11.49
N GLY A 428 15.92 3.72 12.34
CA GLY A 428 15.50 5.09 12.65
C GLY A 428 14.80 5.18 13.99
N VAL A 429 14.71 6.39 14.50
CA VAL A 429 13.87 6.73 15.66
C VAL A 429 12.50 7.13 15.11
N PHE A 430 11.51 6.30 15.38
CA PHE A 430 10.12 6.52 15.02
C PHE A 430 9.37 7.15 16.17
N ALA A 431 8.57 8.16 15.90
CA ALA A 431 7.70 8.81 16.85
C ALA A 431 6.24 8.73 16.35
N ILE A 432 5.39 8.13 17.15
CA ILE A 432 3.96 8.00 16.88
C ILE A 432 3.22 8.50 18.12
N PRO A 433 2.28 9.47 18.00
CA PRO A 433 1.52 9.94 19.13
C PRO A 433 0.86 8.80 19.90
N GLU A 434 1.06 8.75 21.21
CA GLU A 434 0.50 7.71 22.10
C GLU A 434 0.90 6.26 21.75
N MET A 435 2.10 6.06 21.15
CA MET A 435 2.60 4.75 20.75
C MET A 435 2.55 3.71 21.89
N GLY A 436 2.84 4.12 23.12
CA GLY A 436 2.79 3.20 24.28
C GLY A 436 1.40 2.62 24.53
N ARG A 437 0.32 3.41 24.33
CA ARG A 437 -1.05 2.93 24.39
C ARG A 437 -1.38 2.02 23.21
N PHE A 438 -1.02 2.45 21.99
CA PHE A 438 -1.22 1.69 20.76
C PHE A 438 -0.48 0.34 20.83
N TYR A 439 0.77 0.35 21.25
CA TYR A 439 1.57 -0.86 21.45
C TYR A 439 0.87 -1.86 22.38
N ARG A 440 0.41 -1.39 23.56
CA ARG A 440 -0.23 -2.28 24.56
C ARG A 440 -1.61 -2.75 24.12
N HIS A 441 -2.48 -1.83 23.66
CA HIS A 441 -3.91 -2.10 23.48
C HIS A 441 -4.30 -2.50 22.06
N VAL A 442 -3.42 -2.31 21.09
CA VAL A 442 -3.58 -2.79 19.72
C VAL A 442 -2.58 -3.89 19.42
N LEU A 443 -1.28 -3.58 19.38
CA LEU A 443 -0.29 -4.54 18.86
C LEU A 443 -0.21 -5.80 19.73
N ILE A 444 -0.11 -5.67 21.04
CA ILE A 444 -0.06 -6.81 21.96
C ILE A 444 -1.43 -7.47 22.11
N GLU A 445 -2.47 -6.70 22.41
CA GLU A 445 -3.80 -7.23 22.70
C GLU A 445 -4.43 -7.96 21.51
N LYS A 446 -4.20 -7.46 20.30
CA LYS A 446 -4.69 -8.06 19.05
C LYS A 446 -3.69 -9.05 18.43
N ASN A 447 -2.59 -9.36 19.11
CA ASN A 447 -1.58 -10.35 18.71
C ASN A 447 -0.96 -10.10 17.33
N TYR A 448 -0.52 -8.88 17.07
CA TYR A 448 0.25 -8.57 15.86
C TYR A 448 1.72 -8.97 16.03
N PRO A 449 2.38 -9.43 14.94
CA PRO A 449 3.81 -9.71 14.97
C PRO A 449 4.62 -8.41 15.00
N HIS A 450 5.94 -8.54 15.18
CA HIS A 450 6.85 -7.40 15.27
C HIS A 450 7.10 -6.67 13.94
N HIS A 451 6.85 -7.34 12.80
CA HIS A 451 6.95 -6.70 11.49
C HIS A 451 5.79 -5.74 11.23
N GLY A 452 6.09 -4.54 10.78
CA GLY A 452 5.16 -3.57 10.24
C GLY A 452 5.69 -2.92 8.96
N ALA A 453 4.81 -2.59 8.04
CA ALA A 453 5.15 -1.84 6.85
C ALA A 453 5.13 -0.33 7.13
N VAL A 454 6.01 0.40 6.48
CA VAL A 454 6.11 1.85 6.58
C VAL A 454 6.03 2.47 5.19
N ALA A 455 5.01 3.27 4.97
CA ALA A 455 4.92 4.19 3.85
C ALA A 455 5.41 5.58 4.28
N PHE A 456 6.15 6.25 3.42
CA PHE A 456 6.72 7.56 3.70
C PHE A 456 5.73 8.66 3.30
N GLY A 457 5.01 9.17 4.27
CA GLY A 457 3.90 10.12 4.19
C GLY A 457 2.70 9.69 5.02
N HIS A 458 1.69 10.56 5.10
CA HIS A 458 0.44 10.28 5.80
C HIS A 458 -0.61 9.70 4.85
N PHE A 459 -0.87 8.40 4.97
CA PHE A 459 -1.80 7.63 4.14
C PHE A 459 -2.87 6.88 4.94
N GLY A 460 -3.01 7.19 6.23
CA GLY A 460 -3.92 6.49 7.15
C GLY A 460 -5.35 6.45 6.64
N LYS A 461 -5.87 7.58 6.12
CA LYS A 461 -7.23 7.67 5.55
C LYS A 461 -7.40 6.71 4.36
N ALA A 462 -6.47 6.72 3.42
CA ALA A 462 -6.54 5.85 2.24
C ALA A 462 -6.43 4.37 2.62
N LEU A 463 -5.53 4.01 3.52
CA LEU A 463 -5.38 2.65 4.02
C LEU A 463 -6.64 2.16 4.77
N TYR A 464 -7.25 3.03 5.60
CA TYR A 464 -8.50 2.71 6.29
C TYR A 464 -9.60 2.34 5.29
N GLU A 465 -9.78 3.14 4.26
CA GLU A 465 -10.80 2.89 3.24
C GLU A 465 -10.45 1.67 2.36
N VAL A 466 -9.17 1.43 2.08
CA VAL A 466 -8.72 0.18 1.42
C VAL A 466 -9.11 -1.04 2.26
N PHE A 467 -8.78 -1.06 3.54
CA PHE A 467 -9.08 -2.20 4.42
C PHE A 467 -10.58 -2.45 4.55
N LYS A 468 -11.36 -1.38 4.67
CA LYS A 468 -12.81 -1.44 4.68
C LYS A 468 -13.36 -1.98 3.33
N TYR A 469 -12.84 -1.50 2.19
CA TYR A 469 -13.27 -1.92 0.87
C TYR A 469 -12.99 -3.41 0.61
N ILE A 470 -11.85 -3.92 1.05
CA ILE A 470 -11.49 -5.34 0.90
C ILE A 470 -12.16 -6.26 1.93
N GLY A 471 -13.01 -5.72 2.79
CA GLY A 471 -13.85 -6.50 3.70
C GLY A 471 -13.21 -6.85 5.05
N VAL A 472 -12.19 -6.10 5.50
CA VAL A 472 -11.73 -6.21 6.89
C VAL A 472 -12.88 -5.72 7.79
N PRO A 473 -13.31 -6.50 8.81
CA PRO A 473 -14.35 -6.06 9.74
C PRO A 473 -13.96 -4.73 10.41
N LEU A 474 -14.90 -3.80 10.57
CA LEU A 474 -14.60 -2.46 11.12
C LEU A 474 -13.97 -2.54 12.51
N GLU A 475 -14.41 -3.49 13.34
CA GLU A 475 -13.86 -3.76 14.68
C GLU A 475 -12.42 -4.33 14.64
N ASP A 476 -11.99 -4.80 13.49
CA ASP A 476 -10.64 -5.33 13.24
C ASP A 476 -9.76 -4.39 12.41
N ILE A 477 -10.26 -3.21 12.04
CA ILE A 477 -9.45 -2.10 11.54
C ILE A 477 -9.03 -1.25 12.72
N ASN A 478 -7.82 -1.50 13.20
CA ASN A 478 -7.28 -0.87 14.41
C ASN A 478 -6.37 0.28 14.01
N TYR A 479 -6.80 1.52 14.26
CA TYR A 479 -5.90 2.62 14.03
C TYR A 479 -5.59 3.39 15.31
N ASN A 480 -4.49 4.14 15.31
CA ASN A 480 -4.04 4.85 16.50
C ASN A 480 -5.08 5.88 16.94
N GLN A 481 -5.57 5.75 18.15
CA GLN A 481 -6.65 6.59 18.70
C GLN A 481 -6.07 7.89 19.27
N PRO A 482 -6.58 9.05 18.86
CA PRO A 482 -6.14 10.31 19.44
C PRO A 482 -6.51 10.41 20.92
N LYS A 483 -5.86 11.35 21.60
CA LYS A 483 -6.07 11.66 23.02
C LYS A 483 -7.54 11.87 23.36
N GLY A 484 -8.02 11.21 24.39
CA GLY A 484 -9.43 11.26 24.81
C GLY A 484 -10.29 10.12 24.26
N VAL A 485 -9.84 9.37 23.27
CA VAL A 485 -10.48 8.14 22.83
C VAL A 485 -9.88 6.95 23.59
N ARG A 486 -10.72 6.11 24.17
CA ARG A 486 -10.30 5.00 25.03
C ARG A 486 -10.37 3.67 24.29
N TYR A 487 -9.30 2.89 24.40
CA TYR A 487 -9.34 1.50 23.92
C TYR A 487 -10.19 0.63 24.89
N PRO A 488 -10.99 -0.32 24.38
CA PRO A 488 -11.83 -1.17 25.22
C PRO A 488 -11.08 -1.96 26.30
N THR A 489 -9.80 -2.23 26.06
CA THR A 489 -8.93 -3.00 26.97
C THR A 489 -8.17 -2.15 27.98
N GLU A 490 -8.31 -0.82 27.96
CA GLU A 490 -7.69 0.04 28.95
C GLU A 490 -8.32 -0.13 30.32
N ASN A 491 -7.48 -0.22 31.34
CA ASN A 491 -7.93 -0.29 32.72
C ASN A 491 -8.69 1.01 33.07
N PRO A 492 -10.00 0.93 33.46
CA PRO A 492 -10.78 2.12 33.79
C PRO A 492 -10.30 2.86 35.02
N PHE A 493 -9.42 2.26 35.82
CA PHE A 493 -8.90 2.80 37.08
C PHE A 493 -7.40 3.20 36.98
N ALA A 494 -6.77 3.09 35.78
CA ALA A 494 -5.37 3.46 35.56
C ALA A 494 -5.20 4.97 35.35
#